data_015617e8dc2ccb26e3d2fb7a57dc91cc
#
_entry.id   015617e8dc2ccb26e3d2fb7a57dc91cc
#
_cell.length_a   1.000
_cell.length_b   1.000
_cell.length_c   1.000
_cell.angle_alpha   90.00
_cell.angle_beta   90.00
_cell.angle_gamma   90.00
#
_symmetry.space_group_name_H-M   'P 1'
#
loop_
_entity.id
_entity.type
_entity.pdbx_description
1 polymer ?
#
loop_
_entity_poly.entity_id
_entity_poly.type
_entity_poly.pdbx_seq_one_letter_code
_entity_poly.pdbx_strand_id
1 'polypeptide(L)'
;IVCDKSVKIAGDVFTNDIIYYMRTQHNLFVGETTAEKVKIQIGAATEDLDSPPEDMAVDGRDLLTGKPKRVDVSYREIAKALDKSIQRIEDAVMETLSQTPPELSADIYNTGIYLAGGGSMLRGLDKRISMKTDLPVYIAEDPLRAVVRGTGMTLKNINKYKGILIK
;
A
#
# COMPACT_ATOMS: atom_id res chain seq x y z
N ILE A 1 -8.29 9.31 -19.38
CA ILE A 1 -8.86 8.98 -18.06
C ILE A 1 -10.37 8.99 -18.23
N VAL A 2 -11.03 7.93 -17.80
CA VAL A 2 -12.49 7.78 -17.90
C VAL A 2 -13.13 8.02 -16.53
N CYS A 3 -12.59 7.42 -15.50
CA CYS A 3 -12.93 7.67 -14.10
C CYS A 3 -11.65 7.69 -13.27
N ASP A 4 -11.68 8.42 -12.17
CA ASP A 4 -10.57 8.49 -11.21
C ASP A 4 -11.09 8.66 -9.79
N LYS A 5 -10.32 8.21 -8.83
CA LYS A 5 -10.56 8.39 -7.41
C LYS A 5 -9.26 8.68 -6.69
N SER A 6 -9.26 9.72 -5.89
CA SER A 6 -8.13 10.07 -5.03
C SER A 6 -8.46 9.79 -3.57
N VAL A 7 -7.55 9.11 -2.88
CA VAL A 7 -7.62 8.89 -1.43
C VAL A 7 -6.32 9.38 -0.78
N LYS A 8 -6.45 10.03 0.38
CA LYS A 8 -5.30 10.53 1.13
C LYS A 8 -4.71 9.43 2.02
N ILE A 9 -4.30 8.31 1.38
CA ILE A 9 -3.66 7.18 2.05
C ILE A 9 -2.42 6.84 1.25
N ALA A 10 -1.28 7.01 1.89
CA ALA A 10 0.04 6.75 1.33
C ALA A 10 0.96 6.14 2.40
N GLY A 11 2.24 6.00 2.10
CA GLY A 11 3.22 5.45 3.01
C GLY A 11 3.24 6.10 4.38
N ASP A 12 3.05 7.41 4.46
CA ASP A 12 3.05 8.17 5.72
C ASP A 12 1.87 7.77 6.63
N VAL A 13 0.69 7.49 6.05
CA VAL A 13 -0.47 7.01 6.81
C VAL A 13 -0.16 5.64 7.41
N PHE A 14 0.41 4.73 6.64
CA PHE A 14 0.82 3.42 7.15
C PHE A 14 1.87 3.52 8.26
N THR A 15 2.83 4.43 8.11
CA THR A 15 3.84 4.69 9.15
C THR A 15 3.19 5.19 10.44
N ASN A 16 2.22 6.10 10.34
CA ASN A 16 1.45 6.59 11.49
C ASN A 16 0.57 5.51 12.13
N ASP A 17 -0.06 4.65 11.33
CA ASP A 17 -0.84 3.51 11.83
C ASP A 17 0.03 2.56 12.66
N ILE A 18 1.26 2.30 12.20
CA ILE A 18 2.24 1.49 12.93
C ILE A 18 2.63 2.18 14.25
N ILE A 19 2.97 3.48 14.22
CA ILE A 19 3.28 4.24 15.45
C ILE A 19 2.13 4.16 16.45
N TYR A 20 0.91 4.35 15.97
CA TYR A 20 -0.28 4.25 16.80
C TYR A 20 -0.47 2.85 17.39
N TYR A 21 -0.28 1.81 16.57
CA TYR A 21 -0.37 0.41 17.02
C TYR A 21 0.68 0.10 18.10
N MET A 22 1.94 0.45 17.87
CA MET A 22 3.02 0.26 18.85
C MET A 22 2.72 0.96 20.18
N ARG A 23 2.17 2.16 20.09
CA ARG A 23 1.78 2.93 21.29
C ARG A 23 0.66 2.26 22.06
N THR A 24 -0.37 1.78 21.37
CA THR A 24 -1.61 1.29 22.01
C THR A 24 -1.53 -0.16 22.43
N GLN A 25 -0.84 -1.01 21.69
CA GLN A 25 -0.76 -2.45 21.97
C GLN A 25 0.47 -2.82 22.80
N HIS A 26 1.59 -2.13 22.59
CA HIS A 26 2.85 -2.46 23.26
C HIS A 26 3.29 -1.44 24.31
N ASN A 27 2.56 -0.33 24.48
CA ASN A 27 2.98 0.82 25.29
C ASN A 27 4.39 1.30 24.91
N LEU A 28 4.73 1.21 23.61
CA LEU A 28 6.04 1.53 23.09
C LEU A 28 5.97 2.78 22.22
N PHE A 29 6.73 3.81 22.57
CA PHE A 29 6.92 4.97 21.72
C PHE A 29 8.07 4.71 20.76
N VAL A 30 7.75 4.69 19.47
CA VAL A 30 8.69 4.56 18.37
C VAL A 30 8.68 5.83 17.52
N GLY A 31 9.85 6.21 17.01
CA GLY A 31 9.95 7.31 16.06
C GLY A 31 9.56 6.90 14.64
N GLU A 32 9.29 7.89 13.80
CA GLU A 32 8.89 7.72 12.40
C GLU A 32 9.88 6.84 11.61
N THR A 33 11.18 7.08 11.76
CA THR A 33 12.22 6.27 11.10
C THR A 33 12.16 4.79 11.50
N THR A 34 11.86 4.49 12.76
CA THR A 34 11.72 3.11 13.23
C THR A 34 10.45 2.48 12.67
N ALA A 35 9.32 3.18 12.68
CA ALA A 35 8.07 2.70 12.12
C ALA A 35 8.17 2.48 10.60
N GLU A 36 8.89 3.35 9.88
CA GLU A 36 9.18 3.18 8.45
C GLU A 36 10.00 1.89 8.20
N LYS A 37 11.00 1.61 9.02
CA LYS A 37 11.76 0.35 8.94
C LYS A 37 10.87 -0.86 9.18
N VAL A 38 10.01 -0.82 10.20
CA VAL A 38 9.03 -1.89 10.48
C VAL A 38 8.13 -2.11 9.28
N LYS A 39 7.57 -1.04 8.68
CA LYS A 39 6.75 -1.11 7.48
C LYS A 39 7.47 -1.80 6.31
N ILE A 40 8.72 -1.43 6.05
CA ILE A 40 9.50 -1.99 4.94
C ILE A 40 9.88 -3.46 5.19
N GLN A 41 10.29 -3.80 6.42
CA GLN A 41 10.81 -5.13 6.72
C GLN A 41 9.72 -6.18 6.96
N ILE A 42 8.68 -5.84 7.70
CA ILE A 42 7.61 -6.78 8.06
C ILE A 42 6.19 -6.29 7.73
N GLY A 43 6.07 -5.18 7.00
CA GLY A 43 4.76 -4.67 6.57
C GLY A 43 4.03 -5.66 5.67
N ALA A 44 2.75 -5.89 5.98
CA ALA A 44 1.88 -6.78 5.23
C ALA A 44 0.45 -6.22 5.18
N ALA A 45 -0.24 -6.50 4.09
CA ALA A 45 -1.64 -6.14 3.90
C ALA A 45 -2.60 -7.25 4.35
N THR A 46 -2.09 -8.46 4.57
CA THR A 46 -2.86 -9.64 4.98
C THR A 46 -2.05 -10.50 5.94
N GLU A 47 -2.75 -11.26 6.77
CA GLU A 47 -2.13 -12.27 7.63
C GLU A 47 -1.80 -13.57 6.87
N ASP A 48 -2.40 -13.78 5.70
CA ASP A 48 -2.21 -14.95 4.85
C ASP A 48 -1.18 -14.66 3.75
N LEU A 49 0.09 -14.85 4.09
CA LEU A 49 1.23 -14.73 3.19
C LEU A 49 1.84 -16.10 2.89
N ASP A 50 2.17 -16.34 1.62
CA ASP A 50 2.84 -17.58 1.18
C ASP A 50 4.28 -17.67 1.72
N SER A 51 4.94 -16.52 1.87
CA SER A 51 6.31 -16.41 2.41
C SER A 51 6.34 -15.29 3.46
N PRO A 52 5.93 -15.61 4.72
CA PRO A 52 5.91 -14.61 5.78
C PRO A 52 7.33 -14.20 6.19
N PRO A 53 7.55 -12.90 6.48
CA PRO A 53 8.81 -12.46 7.07
C PRO A 53 8.94 -12.96 8.52
N GLU A 54 10.16 -13.05 9.01
CA GLU A 54 10.44 -13.30 10.43
C GLU A 54 10.00 -12.11 11.29
N ASP A 55 9.73 -12.39 12.56
CA ASP A 55 9.41 -11.35 13.54
C ASP A 55 10.58 -10.38 13.70
N MET A 56 10.28 -9.12 13.96
CA MET A 56 11.26 -8.05 14.05
C MET A 56 11.33 -7.50 15.48
N ALA A 57 12.54 -7.46 16.04
CA ALA A 57 12.80 -6.77 17.29
C ALA A 57 12.78 -5.25 17.07
N VAL A 58 11.89 -4.56 17.78
CA VAL A 58 11.67 -3.11 17.68
C VAL A 58 12.06 -2.44 18.99
N ASP A 59 12.99 -1.50 18.89
CA ASP A 59 13.44 -0.70 20.04
C ASP A 59 12.67 0.63 20.13
N GLY A 60 12.29 1.00 21.33
CA GLY A 60 11.61 2.25 21.61
C GLY A 60 11.69 2.64 23.07
N ARG A 61 10.85 3.60 23.46
CA ARG A 61 10.73 4.05 24.84
C ARG A 61 9.41 3.53 25.43
N ASP A 62 9.48 2.84 26.54
CA ASP A 62 8.29 2.42 27.31
C ASP A 62 7.52 3.65 27.79
N LEU A 63 6.23 3.71 27.50
CA LEU A 63 5.39 4.88 27.81
C LEU A 63 5.03 4.95 29.31
N LEU A 64 5.10 3.84 30.03
CA LEU A 64 4.77 3.80 31.44
C LEU A 64 5.96 4.17 32.31
N THR A 65 7.15 3.66 31.97
CA THR A 65 8.35 3.81 32.78
C THR A 65 9.33 4.84 32.25
N GLY A 66 9.18 5.25 30.99
CA GLY A 66 10.10 6.15 30.27
C GLY A 66 11.43 5.50 29.89
N LYS A 67 11.65 4.22 30.20
CA LYS A 67 12.91 3.50 29.95
C LYS A 67 12.99 2.95 28.52
N PRO A 68 14.20 2.67 28.01
CA PRO A 68 14.34 1.88 26.79
C PRO A 68 13.67 0.51 26.92
N LYS A 69 12.98 0.09 25.88
CA LYS A 69 12.25 -1.19 25.83
C LYS A 69 12.39 -1.78 24.42
N ARG A 70 12.50 -3.09 24.37
CA ARG A 70 12.48 -3.89 23.13
C ARG A 70 11.26 -4.79 23.11
N VAL A 71 10.62 -4.93 21.95
CA VAL A 71 9.46 -5.79 21.73
C VAL A 71 9.65 -6.51 20.41
N ASP A 72 9.37 -7.81 20.36
CA ASP A 72 9.28 -8.56 19.12
C ASP A 72 7.90 -8.35 18.51
N VAL A 73 7.86 -7.98 17.23
CA VAL A 73 6.65 -7.63 16.50
C VAL A 73 6.53 -8.51 15.27
N SER A 74 5.39 -9.14 15.09
CA SER A 74 5.11 -9.98 13.93
C SER A 74 4.47 -9.19 12.78
N TYR A 75 4.63 -9.70 11.55
CA TYR A 75 3.95 -9.14 10.38
C TYR A 75 2.42 -9.17 10.51
N ARG A 76 1.85 -10.14 11.27
CA ARG A 76 0.41 -10.24 11.52
C ARG A 76 -0.10 -9.06 12.34
N GLU A 77 0.68 -8.61 13.31
CA GLU A 77 0.35 -7.42 14.09
C GLU A 77 0.36 -6.18 13.20
N ILE A 78 1.33 -6.08 12.29
CA ILE A 78 1.40 -4.96 11.35
C ILE A 78 0.25 -5.03 10.34
N ALA A 79 -0.12 -6.21 9.84
CA ALA A 79 -1.30 -6.36 8.99
C ALA A 79 -2.59 -5.86 9.69
N LYS A 80 -2.77 -6.16 10.97
CA LYS A 80 -3.89 -5.62 11.78
C LYS A 80 -3.81 -4.12 11.96
N ALA A 81 -2.61 -3.58 12.19
CA ALA A 81 -2.41 -2.14 12.32
C ALA A 81 -2.82 -1.37 11.06
N LEU A 82 -2.53 -1.93 9.88
CA LEU A 82 -2.79 -1.30 8.58
C LEU A 82 -4.19 -1.56 8.02
N ASP A 83 -4.95 -2.48 8.60
CA ASP A 83 -6.19 -3.00 8.04
C ASP A 83 -7.20 -1.91 7.66
N LYS A 84 -7.46 -0.95 8.54
CA LYS A 84 -8.42 0.15 8.28
C LYS A 84 -8.00 1.04 7.11
N SER A 85 -6.72 1.34 7.00
CA SER A 85 -6.19 2.17 5.92
C SER A 85 -6.25 1.42 4.59
N ILE A 86 -5.97 0.12 4.61
CA ILE A 86 -6.05 -0.72 3.42
C ILE A 86 -7.51 -0.88 2.97
N GLN A 87 -8.47 -1.10 3.89
CA GLN A 87 -9.90 -1.15 3.55
C GLN A 87 -10.37 0.09 2.79
N ARG A 88 -9.92 1.28 3.18
CA ARG A 88 -10.25 2.52 2.47
C ARG A 88 -9.67 2.56 1.05
N ILE A 89 -8.53 1.94 0.82
CA ILE A 89 -7.97 1.78 -0.54
C ILE A 89 -8.85 0.80 -1.33
N GLU A 90 -9.21 -0.34 -0.76
CA GLU A 90 -10.12 -1.31 -1.36
C GLU A 90 -11.46 -0.67 -1.76
N ASP A 91 -12.05 0.09 -0.86
CA ASP A 91 -13.33 0.78 -1.11
C ASP A 91 -13.20 1.78 -2.26
N ALA A 92 -12.08 2.51 -2.36
CA ALA A 92 -11.83 3.42 -3.47
C ALA A 92 -11.65 2.67 -4.81
N VAL A 93 -11.00 1.51 -4.80
CA VAL A 93 -10.90 0.65 -6.00
C VAL A 93 -12.28 0.18 -6.42
N MET A 94 -13.09 -0.35 -5.49
CA MET A 94 -14.45 -0.82 -5.78
C MET A 94 -15.35 0.30 -6.30
N GLU A 95 -15.28 1.49 -5.70
CA GLU A 95 -16.03 2.66 -6.16
C GLU A 95 -15.64 3.05 -7.59
N THR A 96 -14.34 3.06 -7.90
CA THR A 96 -13.86 3.36 -9.26
C THR A 96 -14.33 2.31 -10.27
N LEU A 97 -14.26 1.02 -9.92
CA LEU A 97 -14.76 -0.06 -10.78
C LEU A 97 -16.27 0.07 -11.03
N SER A 98 -17.06 0.43 -10.01
CA SER A 98 -18.51 0.60 -10.13
C SER A 98 -18.91 1.77 -11.04
N GLN A 99 -18.05 2.78 -11.19
CA GLN A 99 -18.25 3.93 -12.06
C GLN A 99 -17.70 3.72 -13.48
N THR A 100 -16.99 2.62 -13.71
CA THR A 100 -16.39 2.31 -15.00
C THR A 100 -17.46 1.86 -16.01
N PRO A 101 -17.49 2.41 -17.24
CA PRO A 101 -18.40 1.97 -18.29
C PRO A 101 -18.27 0.47 -18.60
N PRO A 102 -19.40 -0.22 -18.96
CA PRO A 102 -19.41 -1.67 -19.19
C PRO A 102 -18.39 -2.16 -20.23
N GLU A 103 -18.17 -1.38 -21.30
CA GLU A 103 -17.21 -1.72 -22.36
C GLU A 103 -15.77 -1.81 -21.82
N LEU A 104 -15.40 -0.89 -20.94
CA LEU A 104 -14.08 -0.89 -20.30
C LEU A 104 -13.99 -1.91 -19.16
N SER A 105 -15.09 -2.26 -18.52
CA SER A 105 -15.10 -3.31 -17.51
C SER A 105 -14.69 -4.67 -18.08
N ALA A 106 -15.11 -4.97 -19.33
CA ALA A 106 -14.68 -6.17 -20.05
C ALA A 106 -13.16 -6.17 -20.32
N ASP A 107 -12.58 -5.02 -20.66
CA ASP A 107 -11.14 -4.88 -20.85
C ASP A 107 -10.37 -5.06 -19.54
N ILE A 108 -10.86 -4.49 -18.44
CA ILE A 108 -10.27 -4.65 -17.10
C ILE A 108 -10.29 -6.12 -16.67
N TYR A 109 -11.38 -6.84 -16.94
CA TYR A 109 -11.45 -8.26 -16.62
C TYR A 109 -10.33 -9.07 -17.28
N ASN A 110 -9.99 -8.75 -18.52
CA ASN A 110 -8.95 -9.44 -19.28
C ASN A 110 -7.53 -8.96 -18.93
N THR A 111 -7.36 -7.67 -18.66
CA THR A 111 -6.03 -7.05 -18.45
C THR A 111 -5.62 -6.96 -16.98
N GLY A 112 -6.59 -6.94 -16.05
CA GLY A 112 -6.36 -6.81 -14.63
C GLY A 112 -6.05 -5.38 -14.16
N ILE A 113 -5.70 -5.27 -12.89
CA ILE A 113 -5.33 -4.03 -12.19
C ILE A 113 -3.83 -3.98 -12.01
N TYR A 114 -3.21 -2.86 -12.32
CA TYR A 114 -1.77 -2.64 -12.13
C TYR A 114 -1.51 -1.70 -10.96
N LEU A 115 -0.71 -2.18 -10.00
CA LEU A 115 -0.27 -1.41 -8.84
C LEU A 115 1.12 -0.82 -9.11
N ALA A 116 1.29 0.45 -8.80
CA ALA A 116 2.56 1.17 -8.92
C ALA A 116 2.78 2.09 -7.72
N GLY A 117 4.01 2.58 -7.58
CA GLY A 117 4.43 3.39 -6.42
C GLY A 117 4.88 2.53 -5.24
N GLY A 118 5.46 3.18 -4.22
CA GLY A 118 6.02 2.48 -3.05
C GLY A 118 5.00 1.68 -2.24
N GLY A 119 3.75 2.14 -2.18
CA GLY A 119 2.65 1.44 -1.49
C GLY A 119 2.33 0.06 -2.08
N SER A 120 2.54 -0.13 -3.39
CA SER A 120 2.32 -1.42 -4.04
C SER A 120 3.28 -2.52 -3.60
N MET A 121 4.39 -2.14 -2.94
CA MET A 121 5.39 -3.07 -2.42
C MET A 121 4.98 -3.66 -1.05
N LEU A 122 3.87 -3.23 -0.47
CA LEU A 122 3.36 -3.82 0.77
C LEU A 122 2.95 -5.27 0.50
N ARG A 123 3.52 -6.21 1.26
CA ARG A 123 3.33 -7.65 1.04
C ARG A 123 1.87 -8.04 1.07
N GLY A 124 1.40 -8.74 0.05
CA GLY A 124 0.04 -9.26 -0.05
C GLY A 124 -1.03 -8.20 -0.34
N LEU A 125 -0.67 -6.97 -0.71
CA LEU A 125 -1.64 -5.95 -1.12
C LEU A 125 -2.31 -6.32 -2.43
N ASP A 126 -1.56 -6.85 -3.38
CA ASP A 126 -2.04 -7.41 -4.64
C ASP A 126 -3.04 -8.54 -4.42
N LYS A 127 -2.68 -9.51 -3.57
CA LYS A 127 -3.54 -10.63 -3.18
C LYS A 127 -4.84 -10.13 -2.55
N ARG A 128 -4.75 -9.17 -1.63
CA ARG A 128 -5.91 -8.62 -0.94
C ARG A 128 -6.86 -7.87 -1.88
N ILE A 129 -6.33 -7.03 -2.77
CA ILE A 129 -7.15 -6.33 -3.78
C ILE A 129 -7.75 -7.34 -4.76
N SER A 130 -6.99 -8.36 -5.20
CA SER A 130 -7.50 -9.41 -6.08
C SER A 130 -8.67 -10.17 -5.45
N MET A 131 -8.56 -10.54 -4.18
CA MET A 131 -9.66 -11.21 -3.44
C MET A 131 -10.90 -10.32 -3.31
N LYS A 132 -10.72 -9.00 -3.17
CA LYS A 132 -11.82 -8.04 -3.03
C LYS A 132 -12.55 -7.77 -4.34
N THR A 133 -11.84 -7.82 -5.46
CA THR A 133 -12.35 -7.41 -6.78
C THR A 133 -12.67 -8.57 -7.70
N ASP A 134 -12.22 -9.78 -7.40
CA ASP A 134 -12.23 -10.96 -8.28
C ASP A 134 -11.50 -10.71 -9.62
N LEU A 135 -10.52 -9.78 -9.62
CA LEU A 135 -9.74 -9.43 -10.80
C LEU A 135 -8.26 -9.79 -10.61
N PRO A 136 -7.54 -10.09 -11.69
CA PRO A 136 -6.10 -10.21 -11.65
C PRO A 136 -5.46 -8.88 -11.21
N VAL A 137 -4.51 -8.93 -10.28
CA VAL A 137 -3.77 -7.75 -9.79
C VAL A 137 -2.28 -7.98 -9.96
N TYR A 138 -1.60 -7.03 -10.56
CA TYR A 138 -0.18 -7.10 -10.88
C TYR A 138 0.57 -5.92 -10.28
N ILE A 139 1.77 -6.19 -9.76
CA ILE A 139 2.70 -5.14 -9.34
C ILE A 139 3.56 -4.79 -10.56
N ALA A 140 3.72 -3.51 -10.85
CA ALA A 140 4.58 -3.04 -11.93
C ALA A 140 6.03 -3.52 -11.73
N GLU A 141 6.74 -3.82 -12.83
CA GLU A 141 8.12 -4.35 -12.81
C GLU A 141 9.08 -3.48 -11.97
N ASP A 142 8.95 -2.17 -12.04
CA ASP A 142 9.69 -1.20 -11.22
C ASP A 142 8.70 -0.21 -10.63
N PRO A 143 8.00 -0.59 -9.54
CA PRO A 143 6.85 0.18 -9.05
C PRO A 143 7.22 1.58 -8.58
N LEU A 144 8.42 1.76 -8.02
CA LEU A 144 8.90 3.07 -7.56
C LEU A 144 9.18 4.04 -8.70
N ARG A 145 9.58 3.53 -9.86
CA ARG A 145 9.93 4.35 -11.04
C ARG A 145 8.88 4.31 -12.14
N ALA A 146 7.83 3.53 -12.00
CA ALA A 146 6.81 3.36 -13.04
C ALA A 146 6.23 4.71 -13.51
N VAL A 147 5.90 5.61 -12.58
CA VAL A 147 5.36 6.94 -12.89
C VAL A 147 6.38 7.81 -13.61
N VAL A 148 7.62 7.87 -13.13
CA VAL A 148 8.70 8.66 -13.76
C VAL A 148 9.02 8.13 -15.15
N ARG A 149 9.07 6.81 -15.34
CA ARG A 149 9.29 6.19 -16.65
C ARG A 149 8.15 6.51 -17.61
N GLY A 150 6.90 6.40 -17.17
CA GLY A 150 5.73 6.75 -17.97
C GLY A 150 5.72 8.22 -18.38
N THR A 151 6.00 9.12 -17.45
CA THR A 151 6.14 10.57 -17.74
C THR A 151 7.27 10.82 -18.74
N GLY A 152 8.43 10.18 -18.58
CA GLY A 152 9.55 10.29 -19.51
C GLY A 152 9.22 9.80 -20.92
N MET A 153 8.48 8.68 -21.03
CA MET A 153 8.01 8.18 -22.34
C MET A 153 7.02 9.15 -23.00
N THR A 154 6.11 9.73 -22.22
CA THR A 154 5.13 10.71 -22.69
C THR A 154 5.82 11.96 -23.22
N LEU A 155 6.81 12.50 -22.49
CA LEU A 155 7.58 13.67 -22.90
C LEU A 155 8.40 13.42 -24.18
N LYS A 156 9.03 12.26 -24.31
CA LYS A 156 9.77 11.89 -25.54
C LYS A 156 8.87 11.78 -26.76
N ASN A 157 7.60 11.48 -26.58
CA ASN A 157 6.64 11.26 -27.66
C ASN A 157 5.39 12.16 -27.48
N ILE A 158 5.58 13.41 -27.11
CA ILE A 158 4.50 14.32 -26.71
C ILE A 158 3.42 14.47 -27.79
N ASN A 159 3.81 14.44 -29.07
CA ASN A 159 2.86 14.55 -30.17
C ASN A 159 1.93 13.32 -30.26
N LYS A 160 2.44 12.12 -29.93
CA LYS A 160 1.66 10.88 -29.90
C LYS A 160 0.70 10.86 -28.72
N TYR A 161 1.10 11.46 -27.59
CA TYR A 161 0.37 11.39 -26.33
C TYR A 161 -0.39 12.67 -25.96
N LYS A 162 -0.54 13.61 -26.91
CA LYS A 162 -1.30 14.86 -26.66
C LYS A 162 -2.70 14.64 -26.08
N GLY A 163 -3.37 13.55 -26.48
CA GLY A 163 -4.73 13.24 -26.04
C GLY A 163 -4.87 12.81 -24.57
N ILE A 164 -3.77 12.41 -23.92
CA ILE A 164 -3.76 11.99 -22.51
C ILE A 164 -3.31 13.10 -21.56
N LEU A 165 -2.83 14.23 -22.08
CA LEU A 165 -2.42 15.37 -21.26
C LEU A 165 -3.67 16.09 -20.74
N ILE A 166 -3.76 16.24 -19.44
CA ILE A 166 -4.78 17.06 -18.79
C ILE A 166 -4.40 18.53 -19.03
N LYS A 167 -5.35 19.30 -19.55
CA LYS A 167 -5.19 20.75 -19.75
C LYS A 167 -5.49 21.49 -18.46
#